data_67b728de5abc728bfe5289bedddc9828
#
_entry.id   67b728de5abc728bfe5289bedddc9828
#
_cell.length_a   1.000
_cell.length_b   1.000
_cell.length_c   1.000
_cell.angle_alpha   90.00
_cell.angle_beta   90.00
_cell.angle_gamma   90.00
#
_symmetry.space_group_name_H-M   'P 1'
#
loop_
_entity.id
_entity.type
_entity.pdbx_description
1 polymer ?
#
loop_
_entity_poly.entity_id
_entity_poly.type
_entity_poly.pdbx_seq_one_letter_code
_entity_poly.pdbx_strand_id
1 'polypeptide(L)'
;VLREADALGVRPQLGIRIKLTHEVSGNWAASSGDRSTFGMSIAQVMDVVDALRARNYLDCLKLQHSHLGSQVPNIIEIRMAAQEACRFFVEISREGAPLEFLDLGGGLGVDYTGEHRAAENSTNYTLSEYCLNIVETVRYAMDEAEMSHPVIITESGRSCVAQSSMLLFNVLEATRYDSPEPVWAHPDDHRILKNMLNIESYLSAERVHECWNDLVFYRNEMRALLKSGQVSLRETAKAERAHLYLMNRIKSLLAGVEGGNDEMELAVQQAADIYHGNFSLFQSLPDVWAIDQLHPIAPLHRLREKPTRRAVISDITCDSDGKIDRFVLGDGVSKTLPVHELEATCDYYLGVFFIGAYQETLGDLHNLFGDTNVVTVELQDDGRFELMHEQEGDTVAEVLTYVEYEPRRLVDGFKAIVERAVHEGAIAPRDRREMIDAFKDSINGYTYFEH
;
A
#
# COMPACT_ATOMS: atom_id res chain seq x y z
N VAL A 1 13.31 23.24 29.14
CA VAL A 1 13.33 22.17 30.16
C VAL A 1 13.96 22.71 31.47
N LEU A 2 15.26 23.15 31.47
CA LEU A 2 15.96 23.49 32.70
C LEU A 2 15.28 24.62 33.50
N ARG A 3 14.74 25.68 32.84
CA ARG A 3 14.01 26.74 33.54
C ARG A 3 12.77 26.22 34.28
N GLU A 4 12.03 25.31 33.67
CA GLU A 4 10.87 24.70 34.31
C GLU A 4 11.29 23.76 35.43
N ALA A 5 12.37 22.99 35.26
CA ALA A 5 12.93 22.15 36.29
C ALA A 5 13.36 22.97 37.53
N ASP A 6 14.07 24.08 37.28
CA ASP A 6 14.46 25.03 38.34
C ASP A 6 13.23 25.62 39.05
N ALA A 7 12.18 26.04 38.32
CA ALA A 7 10.96 26.57 38.87
C ALA A 7 10.17 25.57 39.72
N LEU A 8 10.25 24.28 39.35
CA LEU A 8 9.59 23.17 40.06
C LEU A 8 10.48 22.56 41.17
N GLY A 9 11.74 22.94 41.25
CA GLY A 9 12.69 22.40 42.22
C GLY A 9 13.02 20.91 41.98
N VAL A 10 12.96 20.45 40.72
CA VAL A 10 13.25 19.06 40.36
C VAL A 10 14.50 18.93 39.49
N ARG A 11 15.19 17.81 39.58
CA ARG A 11 16.28 17.45 38.66
C ARG A 11 15.72 16.54 37.55
N PRO A 12 15.70 16.97 36.29
CA PRO A 12 15.14 16.20 35.21
C PRO A 12 16.10 15.08 34.78
N GLN A 13 15.58 14.00 34.22
CA GLN A 13 16.37 13.10 33.39
C GLN A 13 16.28 13.56 31.95
N LEU A 14 17.42 13.75 31.31
CA LEU A 14 17.54 14.32 29.98
C LEU A 14 18.06 13.30 28.99
N GLY A 15 17.55 13.38 27.79
CA GLY A 15 18.08 12.67 26.62
C GLY A 15 18.42 13.65 25.48
N ILE A 16 19.36 13.27 24.65
CA ILE A 16 19.70 14.01 23.42
C ILE A 16 19.55 13.11 22.21
N ARG A 17 18.98 13.65 21.14
CA ARG A 17 18.93 12.97 19.84
C ARG A 17 20.05 13.49 18.94
N ILE A 18 20.90 12.57 18.49
CA ILE A 18 22.03 12.86 17.58
C ILE A 18 21.66 12.51 16.14
N LYS A 19 22.27 13.21 15.19
CA LYS A 19 22.29 12.82 13.79
C LYS A 19 23.41 11.80 13.57
N LEU A 20 23.09 10.68 12.94
CA LEU A 20 24.11 9.79 12.40
C LEU A 20 24.53 10.29 11.03
N THR A 21 25.81 10.16 10.71
CA THR A 21 26.36 10.52 9.39
C THR A 21 26.17 9.39 8.39
N HIS A 22 25.99 8.16 8.89
CA HIS A 22 25.72 7.00 8.07
C HIS A 22 24.36 7.13 7.37
N GLU A 23 24.36 6.99 6.05
CA GLU A 23 23.14 6.96 5.23
C GLU A 23 22.71 5.52 5.00
N VAL A 24 21.41 5.27 5.09
CA VAL A 24 20.80 3.96 4.81
C VAL A 24 20.15 3.96 3.44
N SER A 25 20.03 2.78 2.85
CA SER A 25 19.27 2.55 1.63
C SER A 25 17.75 2.43 1.89
N GLY A 26 16.95 2.49 0.82
CA GLY A 26 15.50 2.34 0.87
C GLY A 26 14.72 3.65 0.84
N ASN A 27 13.39 3.54 0.93
CA ASN A 27 12.45 4.66 0.76
C ASN A 27 12.64 5.80 1.79
N TRP A 28 13.21 5.51 2.95
CA TRP A 28 13.42 6.48 4.04
C TRP A 28 14.89 6.90 4.22
N ALA A 29 15.72 6.77 3.18
CA ALA A 29 17.13 7.20 3.21
C ALA A 29 17.30 8.64 3.69
N ALA A 30 16.40 9.55 3.33
CA ALA A 30 16.41 10.95 3.75
C ALA A 30 16.22 11.18 5.28
N SER A 31 15.85 10.12 6.04
CA SER A 31 15.72 10.19 7.51
C SER A 31 17.07 10.12 8.23
N SER A 32 18.14 9.74 7.55
CA SER A 32 19.52 9.62 8.05
C SER A 32 20.46 10.58 7.37
N GLY A 33 21.73 10.62 7.81
CA GLY A 33 22.77 11.49 7.27
C GLY A 33 22.67 12.95 7.73
N ASP A 34 23.61 13.76 7.27
CA ASP A 34 23.78 15.18 7.66
C ASP A 34 22.56 16.05 7.39
N ARG A 35 21.78 15.69 6.37
CA ARG A 35 20.57 16.43 5.95
C ARG A 35 19.29 16.00 6.65
N SER A 36 19.36 15.04 7.57
CA SER A 36 18.20 14.65 8.38
C SER A 36 17.56 15.88 9.05
N THR A 37 16.23 15.94 9.02
CA THR A 37 15.45 17.02 9.64
C THR A 37 15.58 17.00 11.17
N PHE A 38 15.81 15.81 11.76
CA PHE A 38 15.79 15.58 13.20
C PHE A 38 17.18 15.26 13.73
N GLY A 39 17.36 15.55 15.03
CA GLY A 39 18.61 15.31 15.75
C GLY A 39 19.58 16.48 15.65
N MET A 40 20.58 16.46 16.52
CA MET A 40 21.60 17.49 16.66
C MET A 40 22.87 17.10 15.92
N SER A 41 23.52 18.08 15.29
CA SER A 41 24.88 17.91 14.78
C SER A 41 25.89 17.75 15.92
N ILE A 42 27.09 17.28 15.62
CA ILE A 42 28.19 17.14 16.60
C ILE A 42 28.43 18.45 17.34
N ALA A 43 28.49 19.59 16.63
CA ALA A 43 28.69 20.89 17.25
C ALA A 43 27.57 21.23 18.25
N GLN A 44 26.33 21.01 17.87
CA GLN A 44 25.17 21.25 18.75
C GLN A 44 25.16 20.32 19.97
N VAL A 45 25.59 19.07 19.81
CA VAL A 45 25.74 18.13 20.95
C VAL A 45 26.75 18.67 21.94
N MET A 46 27.89 19.14 21.49
CA MET A 46 28.93 19.74 22.36
C MET A 46 28.45 21.01 23.04
N ASP A 47 27.76 21.89 22.31
CA ASP A 47 27.11 23.08 22.89
C ASP A 47 26.16 22.73 24.03
N VAL A 48 25.36 21.64 23.88
CA VAL A 48 24.46 21.16 24.93
C VAL A 48 25.24 20.62 26.12
N VAL A 49 26.26 19.80 25.91
CA VAL A 49 27.12 19.26 26.97
C VAL A 49 27.77 20.39 27.79
N ASP A 50 28.29 21.41 27.12
CA ASP A 50 28.92 22.55 27.76
C ASP A 50 27.90 23.41 28.54
N ALA A 51 26.72 23.61 27.95
CA ALA A 51 25.63 24.33 28.63
C ALA A 51 25.10 23.60 29.87
N LEU A 52 25.00 22.29 29.83
CA LEU A 52 24.62 21.45 30.98
C LEU A 52 25.71 21.47 32.07
N ARG A 53 26.98 21.38 31.66
CA ARG A 53 28.14 21.47 32.57
C ARG A 53 28.19 22.85 33.28
N ALA A 54 28.04 23.93 32.57
CA ALA A 54 28.05 25.28 33.11
C ALA A 54 26.91 25.53 34.13
N ARG A 55 25.81 24.80 34.05
CA ARG A 55 24.67 24.91 34.96
C ARG A 55 24.58 23.81 36.03
N ASN A 56 25.58 22.95 36.13
CA ASN A 56 25.60 21.79 37.01
C ASN A 56 24.42 20.81 36.78
N TYR A 57 24.06 20.58 35.52
CA TYR A 57 23.03 19.64 35.08
C TYR A 57 23.58 18.51 34.20
N LEU A 58 24.89 18.38 34.04
CA LEU A 58 25.47 17.34 33.18
C LEU A 58 25.17 15.93 33.69
N ASP A 59 25.06 15.77 34.99
CA ASP A 59 24.66 14.51 35.67
C ASP A 59 23.21 14.09 35.36
N CYS A 60 22.40 14.99 34.84
CA CYS A 60 21.05 14.74 34.39
C CYS A 60 20.95 14.14 32.97
N LEU A 61 22.04 14.19 32.19
CA LEU A 61 22.06 13.63 30.83
C LEU A 61 22.26 12.12 30.88
N LYS A 62 21.17 11.36 30.68
CA LYS A 62 21.10 9.92 30.89
C LYS A 62 20.92 9.11 29.62
N LEU A 63 20.36 9.68 28.55
CA LEU A 63 19.97 8.97 27.36
C LEU A 63 20.59 9.62 26.13
N GLN A 64 21.15 8.78 25.27
CA GLN A 64 21.44 9.12 23.88
C GLN A 64 20.48 8.39 22.98
N HIS A 65 19.80 9.16 22.12
CA HIS A 65 18.92 8.63 21.07
C HIS A 65 19.50 8.92 19.69
N SER A 66 19.34 7.96 18.80
CA SER A 66 19.55 8.11 17.36
C SER A 66 18.43 7.36 16.62
N HIS A 67 18.12 7.78 15.40
CA HIS A 67 17.14 7.08 14.58
C HIS A 67 17.74 6.81 13.22
N LEU A 68 17.87 5.55 12.88
CA LEU A 68 18.52 5.11 11.66
C LEU A 68 17.64 5.32 10.41
N GLY A 69 16.33 5.19 10.57
CA GLY A 69 15.34 5.24 9.51
C GLY A 69 14.19 4.26 9.77
N SER A 70 13.45 3.95 8.72
CA SER A 70 12.39 2.93 8.75
C SER A 70 12.67 1.91 7.66
N GLN A 71 12.26 0.66 7.86
CA GLN A 71 12.37 -0.40 6.85
C GLN A 71 13.80 -0.51 6.28
N VAL A 72 14.83 -0.62 7.14
CA VAL A 72 16.21 -0.75 6.68
C VAL A 72 16.44 -2.17 6.15
N PRO A 73 16.72 -2.35 4.85
CA PRO A 73 16.72 -3.67 4.24
C PRO A 73 17.98 -4.48 4.51
N ASN A 74 19.08 -3.83 4.93
CA ASN A 74 20.40 -4.44 5.00
C ASN A 74 20.98 -4.42 6.41
N ILE A 75 21.27 -5.61 6.96
CA ILE A 75 21.85 -5.77 8.29
C ILE A 75 23.21 -5.06 8.47
N ILE A 76 23.99 -4.92 7.39
CA ILE A 76 25.27 -4.24 7.43
C ILE A 76 25.07 -2.75 7.76
N GLU A 77 24.08 -2.11 7.18
CA GLU A 77 23.76 -0.70 7.45
C GLU A 77 23.33 -0.48 8.89
N ILE A 78 22.52 -1.39 9.43
CA ILE A 78 22.11 -1.39 10.85
C ILE A 78 23.34 -1.47 11.75
N ARG A 79 24.28 -2.40 11.45
CA ARG A 79 25.52 -2.55 12.21
C ARG A 79 26.39 -1.29 12.18
N MET A 80 26.58 -0.71 11.00
CA MET A 80 27.40 0.49 10.84
C MET A 80 26.81 1.68 11.60
N ALA A 81 25.52 1.87 11.54
CA ALA A 81 24.84 2.92 12.28
C ALA A 81 24.89 2.69 13.81
N ALA A 82 24.75 1.46 14.26
CA ALA A 82 24.92 1.12 15.67
C ALA A 82 26.35 1.37 16.16
N GLN A 83 27.37 1.07 15.33
CA GLN A 83 28.77 1.39 15.64
C GLN A 83 29.00 2.90 15.80
N GLU A 84 28.43 3.71 14.87
CA GLU A 84 28.52 5.17 14.97
C GLU A 84 27.82 5.68 16.23
N ALA A 85 26.61 5.18 16.54
CA ALA A 85 25.88 5.54 17.75
C ALA A 85 26.67 5.21 19.03
N CYS A 86 27.32 4.04 19.08
CA CYS A 86 28.20 3.66 20.18
C CYS A 86 29.40 4.60 20.31
N ARG A 87 29.97 5.06 19.21
CA ARG A 87 31.08 6.03 19.24
C ARG A 87 30.65 7.33 19.89
N PHE A 88 29.48 7.85 19.52
CA PHE A 88 28.93 9.04 20.19
C PHE A 88 28.71 8.79 21.69
N PHE A 89 28.13 7.66 22.04
CA PHE A 89 27.87 7.32 23.44
C PHE A 89 29.17 7.34 24.28
N VAL A 90 30.23 6.72 23.78
CA VAL A 90 31.54 6.68 24.43
C VAL A 90 32.11 8.10 24.56
N GLU A 91 32.09 8.92 23.53
CA GLU A 91 32.68 10.24 23.58
C GLU A 91 31.90 11.21 24.50
N ILE A 92 30.57 11.19 24.46
CA ILE A 92 29.71 12.00 25.34
C ILE A 92 29.90 11.56 26.81
N SER A 93 30.06 10.27 27.05
CA SER A 93 30.35 9.76 28.41
C SER A 93 31.73 10.21 28.90
N ARG A 94 32.74 10.26 28.02
CA ARG A 94 34.10 10.78 28.34
C ARG A 94 34.09 12.27 28.66
N GLU A 95 33.12 13.02 28.12
CA GLU A 95 32.88 14.41 28.50
C GLU A 95 32.26 14.54 29.92
N GLY A 96 32.00 13.43 30.60
CA GLY A 96 31.52 13.39 31.98
C GLY A 96 30.00 13.27 32.11
N ALA A 97 29.25 13.07 31.03
CA ALA A 97 27.83 12.75 31.09
C ALA A 97 27.65 11.27 31.53
N PRO A 98 26.91 10.99 32.61
CA PRO A 98 26.69 9.62 33.06
C PRO A 98 25.54 8.98 32.28
N LEU A 99 25.79 8.70 30.97
CA LEU A 99 24.82 8.04 30.12
C LEU A 99 24.55 6.62 30.60
N GLU A 100 23.28 6.25 30.64
CA GLU A 100 22.81 4.93 31.08
C GLU A 100 22.04 4.20 29.97
N PHE A 101 21.41 4.96 29.05
CA PHE A 101 20.51 4.45 28.01
C PHE A 101 21.03 4.80 26.62
N LEU A 102 21.14 3.78 25.77
CA LEU A 102 21.41 3.92 24.35
C LEU A 102 20.16 3.52 23.57
N ASP A 103 19.45 4.50 23.05
CA ASP A 103 18.25 4.32 22.22
C ASP A 103 18.65 4.43 20.74
N LEU A 104 18.53 3.31 20.04
CA LEU A 104 18.87 3.18 18.63
C LEU A 104 17.66 3.47 17.70
N GLY A 105 16.52 3.86 18.28
CA GLY A 105 15.30 4.19 17.54
C GLY A 105 14.71 3.02 16.79
N GLY A 106 14.12 3.32 15.65
CA GLY A 106 13.58 2.32 14.74
C GLY A 106 14.59 1.82 13.72
N GLY A 107 14.09 1.18 12.67
CA GLY A 107 14.89 0.68 11.55
C GLY A 107 14.71 -0.81 11.27
N LEU A 108 14.26 -1.59 12.25
CA LEU A 108 13.92 -3.00 12.03
C LEU A 108 12.85 -3.12 10.95
N GLY A 109 13.22 -3.74 9.82
CA GLY A 109 12.35 -3.90 8.66
C GLY A 109 11.44 -5.12 8.75
N VAL A 110 10.45 -5.13 7.87
CA VAL A 110 9.53 -6.25 7.62
C VAL A 110 9.80 -6.81 6.24
N ASP A 111 9.87 -8.10 6.11
CA ASP A 111 9.94 -8.77 4.81
C ASP A 111 8.51 -8.96 4.26
N TYR A 112 8.03 -7.98 3.48
CA TYR A 112 6.71 -8.03 2.86
C TYR A 112 6.65 -8.98 1.67
N THR A 113 7.79 -9.29 1.05
CA THR A 113 7.83 -10.11 -0.17
C THR A 113 8.22 -11.56 0.09
N GLY A 114 8.81 -11.86 1.25
CA GLY A 114 9.34 -13.18 1.55
C GLY A 114 10.63 -13.53 0.79
N GLU A 115 11.26 -12.55 0.11
CA GLU A 115 12.45 -12.78 -0.71
C GLU A 115 13.74 -12.89 0.10
N HIS A 116 13.75 -12.45 1.35
CA HIS A 116 14.91 -12.45 2.25
C HIS A 116 16.17 -11.81 1.64
N ARG A 117 16.00 -10.66 1.00
CA ARG A 117 17.10 -9.90 0.37
C ARG A 117 17.07 -8.42 0.74
N ALA A 118 18.21 -7.73 0.54
CA ALA A 118 18.31 -6.28 0.75
C ALA A 118 17.56 -5.56 -0.39
N ALA A 119 16.27 -5.34 -0.22
CA ALA A 119 15.39 -4.63 -1.16
C ALA A 119 14.35 -3.81 -0.38
N GLU A 120 13.75 -2.79 -1.00
CA GLU A 120 12.83 -1.84 -0.39
C GLU A 120 11.68 -2.49 0.40
N ASN A 121 11.12 -3.59 -0.12
CA ASN A 121 10.01 -4.32 0.48
C ASN A 121 10.44 -5.66 1.13
N SER A 122 11.73 -5.84 1.41
CA SER A 122 12.28 -7.05 2.02
C SER A 122 13.42 -6.73 2.98
N THR A 123 13.93 -7.74 3.69
CA THR A 123 15.10 -7.63 4.56
C THR A 123 16.01 -8.84 4.34
N ASN A 124 17.35 -8.63 4.36
CA ASN A 124 18.32 -9.71 4.25
C ASN A 124 18.71 -10.31 5.61
N TYR A 125 17.88 -10.15 6.62
CA TYR A 125 18.14 -10.60 7.99
C TYR A 125 16.86 -11.01 8.71
N THR A 126 17.01 -11.84 9.72
CA THR A 126 15.97 -12.24 10.67
C THR A 126 15.98 -11.35 11.91
N LEU A 127 14.92 -11.41 12.73
CA LEU A 127 14.88 -10.72 14.02
C LEU A 127 16.04 -11.16 14.94
N SER A 128 16.38 -12.45 14.95
CA SER A 128 17.48 -12.96 15.75
C SER A 128 18.83 -12.39 15.31
N GLU A 129 19.06 -12.27 14.01
CA GLU A 129 20.28 -11.65 13.46
C GLU A 129 20.34 -10.16 13.77
N TYR A 130 19.21 -9.46 13.69
CA TYR A 130 19.12 -8.05 14.10
C TYR A 130 19.54 -7.90 15.57
N CYS A 131 18.91 -8.64 16.50
CA CYS A 131 19.22 -8.57 17.92
C CYS A 131 20.70 -8.91 18.22
N LEU A 132 21.21 -9.97 17.59
CA LEU A 132 22.61 -10.38 17.76
C LEU A 132 23.58 -9.28 17.30
N ASN A 133 23.36 -8.71 16.11
CA ASN A 133 24.23 -7.65 15.59
C ASN A 133 24.22 -6.39 16.47
N ILE A 134 23.06 -5.98 16.99
CA ILE A 134 22.96 -4.82 17.89
C ILE A 134 23.70 -5.10 19.20
N VAL A 135 23.40 -6.22 19.86
CA VAL A 135 23.99 -6.55 21.17
C VAL A 135 25.51 -6.74 21.07
N GLU A 136 25.99 -7.45 20.05
CA GLU A 136 27.43 -7.62 19.85
C GLU A 136 28.15 -6.31 19.55
N THR A 137 27.57 -5.46 18.71
CA THR A 137 28.14 -4.16 18.38
C THR A 137 28.28 -3.29 19.61
N VAL A 138 27.24 -3.21 20.44
CA VAL A 138 27.27 -2.43 21.69
C VAL A 138 28.27 -3.02 22.66
N ARG A 139 28.27 -4.34 22.87
CA ARG A 139 29.22 -5.01 23.75
C ARG A 139 30.67 -4.72 23.37
N TYR A 140 31.03 -4.94 22.09
CA TYR A 140 32.40 -4.69 21.64
C TYR A 140 32.83 -3.23 21.83
N ALA A 141 31.95 -2.28 21.52
CA ALA A 141 32.28 -0.86 21.66
C ALA A 141 32.48 -0.45 23.13
N MET A 142 31.67 -0.99 24.06
CA MET A 142 31.80 -0.68 25.49
C MET A 142 32.99 -1.40 26.12
N ASP A 143 33.25 -2.66 25.76
CA ASP A 143 34.42 -3.43 26.24
C ASP A 143 35.72 -2.77 25.77
N GLU A 144 35.81 -2.32 24.50
CA GLU A 144 36.99 -1.61 23.98
C GLU A 144 37.21 -0.25 24.68
N ALA A 145 36.12 0.42 25.04
CA ALA A 145 36.20 1.69 25.75
C ALA A 145 36.38 1.55 27.28
N GLU A 146 36.41 0.34 27.82
CA GLU A 146 36.46 0.01 29.27
C GLU A 146 35.30 0.68 30.04
N MET A 147 34.08 0.69 29.43
CA MET A 147 32.88 1.31 29.99
C MET A 147 31.82 0.27 30.35
N SER A 148 30.93 0.65 31.27
CA SER A 148 29.74 -0.14 31.57
C SER A 148 28.81 -0.23 30.37
N HIS A 149 28.18 -1.40 30.17
CA HIS A 149 27.21 -1.60 29.11
C HIS A 149 25.92 -0.79 29.39
N PRO A 150 25.41 -0.03 28.43
CA PRO A 150 24.13 0.69 28.59
C PRO A 150 22.93 -0.25 28.51
N VAL A 151 21.79 0.24 28.95
CA VAL A 151 20.50 -0.35 28.60
C VAL A 151 20.23 0.03 27.13
N ILE A 152 20.07 -0.98 26.29
CA ILE A 152 19.75 -0.80 24.87
C ILE A 152 18.22 -0.65 24.74
N ILE A 153 17.79 0.38 24.01
CA ILE A 153 16.41 0.62 23.65
C ILE A 153 16.29 0.56 22.13
N THR A 154 15.24 -0.08 21.63
CA THR A 154 14.83 -0.06 20.22
C THR A 154 13.33 0.21 20.15
N GLU A 155 12.88 1.00 19.16
CA GLU A 155 11.48 1.36 19.00
C GLU A 155 10.73 0.38 18.11
N SER A 156 11.30 0.01 16.96
CA SER A 156 10.85 -1.09 16.06
C SER A 156 9.36 -1.12 15.73
N GLY A 157 8.68 0.05 15.68
CA GLY A 157 7.23 0.17 15.57
C GLY A 157 6.65 -0.59 14.39
N ARG A 158 7.22 -0.40 13.19
CA ARG A 158 6.76 -1.11 11.98
C ARG A 158 6.74 -2.63 12.17
N SER A 159 7.84 -3.20 12.65
CA SER A 159 7.96 -4.64 12.84
C SER A 159 7.01 -5.20 13.91
N CYS A 160 6.69 -4.40 14.92
CA CYS A 160 5.77 -4.81 15.98
C CYS A 160 4.31 -4.88 15.51
N VAL A 161 3.89 -4.01 14.57
CA VAL A 161 2.46 -3.88 14.23
C VAL A 161 2.12 -4.23 12.79
N ALA A 162 3.07 -4.35 11.86
CA ALA A 162 2.76 -4.61 10.46
C ALA A 162 1.86 -5.84 10.26
N GLN A 163 2.11 -6.91 11.02
CA GLN A 163 1.37 -8.17 10.91
C GLN A 163 0.05 -8.21 11.70
N SER A 164 -0.29 -7.15 12.43
CA SER A 164 -1.47 -7.14 13.30
C SER A 164 -2.78 -6.93 12.58
N SER A 165 -2.76 -6.44 11.34
CA SER A 165 -3.97 -6.11 10.61
C SER A 165 -3.93 -6.60 9.17
N MET A 166 -5.11 -6.86 8.63
CA MET A 166 -5.35 -7.16 7.22
C MET A 166 -6.59 -6.43 6.74
N LEU A 167 -6.59 -6.00 5.47
CA LEU A 167 -7.77 -5.46 4.80
C LEU A 167 -8.51 -6.61 4.11
N LEU A 168 -9.82 -6.65 4.32
CA LEU A 168 -10.74 -7.53 3.59
C LEU A 168 -11.66 -6.68 2.73
N PHE A 169 -11.80 -7.01 1.47
CA PHE A 169 -12.78 -6.36 0.62
C PHE A 169 -13.43 -7.35 -0.35
N ASN A 170 -14.70 -7.11 -0.67
CA ASN A 170 -15.40 -7.83 -1.70
C ASN A 170 -15.07 -7.26 -3.09
N VAL A 171 -14.98 -8.13 -4.07
CA VAL A 171 -14.89 -7.74 -5.49
C VAL A 171 -16.31 -7.55 -6.02
N LEU A 172 -16.64 -6.31 -6.40
CA LEU A 172 -17.98 -5.93 -6.86
C LEU A 172 -18.26 -6.43 -8.28
N GLU A 173 -17.28 -6.26 -9.16
CA GLU A 173 -17.40 -6.66 -10.57
C GLU A 173 -16.03 -6.86 -11.21
N ALA A 174 -16.01 -7.40 -12.41
CA ALA A 174 -14.80 -7.53 -13.21
C ALA A 174 -15.01 -6.99 -14.63
N THR A 175 -14.12 -6.09 -15.04
CA THR A 175 -13.95 -5.74 -16.46
C THR A 175 -13.10 -6.80 -17.12
N ARG A 176 -13.71 -7.61 -17.97
CA ARG A 176 -13.03 -8.72 -18.65
C ARG A 176 -12.38 -8.25 -19.94
N TYR A 177 -11.15 -8.67 -20.13
CA TYR A 177 -10.38 -8.44 -21.37
C TYR A 177 -10.20 -9.73 -22.14
N ASP A 178 -11.30 -10.48 -22.32
CA ASP A 178 -11.36 -11.65 -23.18
C ASP A 178 -12.58 -11.62 -24.11
N SER A 179 -12.47 -12.32 -25.21
CA SER A 179 -13.57 -12.67 -26.08
C SER A 179 -13.43 -14.16 -26.42
N PRO A 180 -14.30 -15.00 -25.89
CA PRO A 180 -14.20 -16.43 -26.14
C PRO A 180 -14.61 -16.81 -27.57
N GLU A 181 -15.36 -15.93 -28.25
CA GLU A 181 -15.91 -16.22 -29.57
C GLU A 181 -14.97 -15.81 -30.70
N PRO A 182 -14.71 -16.70 -31.68
CA PRO A 182 -13.94 -16.34 -32.85
C PRO A 182 -14.66 -15.28 -33.69
N VAL A 183 -13.88 -14.37 -34.25
CA VAL A 183 -14.39 -13.33 -35.15
C VAL A 183 -14.05 -13.67 -36.59
N TRP A 184 -15.05 -13.72 -37.45
CA TRP A 184 -14.88 -14.11 -38.85
C TRP A 184 -14.81 -12.91 -39.81
N ALA A 185 -13.92 -12.98 -40.80
CA ALA A 185 -13.82 -11.96 -41.81
C ALA A 185 -15.05 -11.94 -42.75
N HIS A 186 -15.51 -10.72 -43.09
CA HIS A 186 -16.52 -10.51 -44.09
C HIS A 186 -15.89 -9.95 -45.39
N PRO A 187 -16.42 -10.23 -46.59
CA PRO A 187 -15.89 -9.69 -47.83
C PRO A 187 -15.75 -8.17 -47.86
N ASP A 188 -16.65 -7.45 -47.19
CA ASP A 188 -16.68 -5.96 -47.14
C ASP A 188 -15.81 -5.37 -46.02
N ASP A 189 -15.23 -6.18 -45.12
CA ASP A 189 -14.36 -5.66 -44.05
C ASP A 189 -13.14 -4.93 -44.64
N HIS A 190 -12.69 -3.90 -43.94
CA HIS A 190 -11.47 -3.20 -44.34
C HIS A 190 -10.25 -4.15 -44.37
N ARG A 191 -9.32 -3.90 -45.29
CA ARG A 191 -8.14 -4.75 -45.48
C ARG A 191 -7.34 -5.00 -44.21
N ILE A 192 -7.15 -3.97 -43.36
CA ILE A 192 -6.42 -4.06 -42.11
C ILE A 192 -7.12 -5.01 -41.14
N LEU A 193 -8.45 -4.98 -41.02
CA LEU A 193 -9.22 -5.92 -40.21
C LEU A 193 -9.07 -7.38 -40.71
N LYS A 194 -9.12 -7.57 -42.03
CA LYS A 194 -8.87 -8.91 -42.64
C LYS A 194 -7.48 -9.43 -42.34
N ASN A 195 -6.46 -8.57 -42.38
CA ASN A 195 -5.08 -8.96 -42.05
C ASN A 195 -4.97 -9.33 -40.58
N MET A 196 -5.58 -8.56 -39.66
CA MET A 196 -5.64 -8.90 -38.22
C MET A 196 -6.27 -10.27 -38.01
N LEU A 197 -7.42 -10.55 -38.62
CA LEU A 197 -8.10 -11.84 -38.49
C LEU A 197 -7.30 -13.01 -39.08
N ASN A 198 -6.48 -12.75 -40.10
CA ASN A 198 -5.62 -13.75 -40.71
C ASN A 198 -4.46 -14.21 -39.78
N ILE A 199 -4.14 -13.48 -38.73
CA ILE A 199 -3.11 -13.87 -37.75
C ILE A 199 -3.38 -15.30 -37.23
N GLU A 200 -4.62 -15.66 -36.98
CA GLU A 200 -4.98 -16.99 -36.50
C GLU A 200 -4.49 -18.11 -37.41
N SER A 201 -4.40 -17.88 -38.72
CA SER A 201 -3.97 -18.90 -39.70
C SER A 201 -2.52 -19.30 -39.57
N TYR A 202 -1.66 -18.46 -38.97
CA TYR A 202 -0.22 -18.72 -38.79
C TYR A 202 0.24 -18.64 -37.32
N LEU A 203 -0.71 -18.50 -36.39
CA LEU A 203 -0.44 -18.43 -34.94
C LEU A 203 0.07 -19.80 -34.45
N SER A 204 1.29 -19.82 -33.96
CA SER A 204 1.93 -20.98 -33.35
C SER A 204 2.86 -20.55 -32.21
N ALA A 205 3.30 -21.49 -31.36
CA ALA A 205 4.24 -21.20 -30.28
C ALA A 205 5.57 -20.62 -30.80
N GLU A 206 6.04 -21.06 -31.98
CA GLU A 206 7.29 -20.59 -32.61
C GLU A 206 7.16 -19.14 -33.14
N ARG A 207 5.95 -18.73 -33.53
CA ARG A 207 5.68 -17.41 -34.14
C ARG A 207 4.90 -16.49 -33.24
N VAL A 208 4.74 -16.81 -31.97
CA VAL A 208 3.89 -16.09 -31.05
C VAL A 208 4.29 -14.60 -30.87
N HIS A 209 5.59 -14.32 -30.88
CA HIS A 209 6.09 -12.92 -30.80
C HIS A 209 5.76 -12.12 -32.07
N GLU A 210 5.94 -12.72 -33.26
CA GLU A 210 5.56 -12.10 -34.51
C GLU A 210 4.05 -11.81 -34.54
N CYS A 211 3.24 -12.81 -34.17
CA CYS A 211 1.79 -12.66 -34.12
C CYS A 211 1.35 -11.58 -33.12
N TRP A 212 2.04 -11.43 -31.98
CA TRP A 212 1.82 -10.36 -31.03
C TRP A 212 2.10 -8.99 -31.64
N ASN A 213 3.24 -8.81 -32.27
CA ASN A 213 3.62 -7.56 -32.90
C ASN A 213 2.64 -7.17 -34.02
N ASP A 214 2.25 -8.12 -34.85
CA ASP A 214 1.25 -7.93 -35.89
C ASP A 214 -0.10 -7.53 -35.32
N LEU A 215 -0.52 -8.18 -34.23
CA LEU A 215 -1.79 -7.88 -33.55
C LEU A 215 -1.82 -6.44 -33.02
N VAL A 216 -0.75 -6.01 -32.35
CA VAL A 216 -0.61 -4.63 -31.83
C VAL A 216 -0.58 -3.62 -32.98
N PHE A 217 0.16 -3.92 -34.05
CA PHE A 217 0.23 -3.07 -35.24
C PHE A 217 -1.16 -2.87 -35.87
N TYR A 218 -1.87 -3.95 -36.19
CA TYR A 218 -3.18 -3.84 -36.82
C TYR A 218 -4.22 -3.18 -35.94
N ARG A 219 -4.17 -3.38 -34.61
CA ARG A 219 -5.03 -2.64 -33.68
C ARG A 219 -4.81 -1.14 -33.76
N ASN A 220 -3.54 -0.71 -33.79
CA ASN A 220 -3.19 0.71 -33.85
C ASN A 220 -3.59 1.32 -35.20
N GLU A 221 -3.40 0.58 -36.31
CA GLU A 221 -3.87 1.00 -37.63
C GLU A 221 -5.40 1.16 -37.69
N MET A 222 -6.17 0.20 -37.14
CA MET A 222 -7.63 0.32 -37.07
C MET A 222 -8.09 1.58 -36.29
N ARG A 223 -7.39 1.89 -35.20
CA ARG A 223 -7.66 3.12 -34.41
C ARG A 223 -7.33 4.39 -35.19
N ALA A 224 -6.25 4.39 -35.96
CA ALA A 224 -5.88 5.51 -36.83
C ALA A 224 -6.91 5.71 -37.96
N LEU A 225 -7.38 4.63 -38.58
CA LEU A 225 -8.42 4.66 -39.59
C LEU A 225 -9.75 5.18 -39.05
N LEU A 226 -10.13 4.81 -37.82
CA LEU A 226 -11.32 5.37 -37.18
C LEU A 226 -11.17 6.88 -36.95
N LYS A 227 -10.02 7.33 -36.42
CA LYS A 227 -9.77 8.78 -36.20
C LYS A 227 -9.81 9.60 -37.48
N SER A 228 -9.44 9.00 -38.62
CA SER A 228 -9.50 9.64 -39.93
C SER A 228 -10.83 9.44 -40.69
N GLY A 229 -11.80 8.77 -40.05
CA GLY A 229 -13.13 8.54 -40.66
C GLY A 229 -13.15 7.52 -41.80
N GLN A 230 -12.14 6.68 -41.93
CA GLN A 230 -12.03 5.69 -43.01
C GLN A 230 -12.67 4.33 -42.68
N VAL A 231 -12.95 4.07 -41.39
CA VAL A 231 -13.69 2.90 -40.94
C VAL A 231 -14.82 3.31 -40.01
N SER A 232 -15.85 2.49 -39.92
CA SER A 232 -16.99 2.69 -39.04
C SER A 232 -16.71 2.23 -37.60
N LEU A 233 -17.51 2.70 -36.63
CA LEU A 233 -17.51 2.18 -35.26
C LEU A 233 -17.79 0.67 -35.22
N ARG A 234 -18.64 0.14 -36.12
CA ARG A 234 -18.94 -1.30 -36.19
C ARG A 234 -17.74 -2.13 -36.61
N GLU A 235 -16.96 -1.65 -37.56
CA GLU A 235 -15.72 -2.31 -37.97
C GLU A 235 -14.65 -2.21 -36.89
N THR A 236 -14.55 -1.08 -36.21
CA THR A 236 -13.62 -0.92 -35.07
C THR A 236 -14.02 -1.83 -33.91
N ALA A 237 -15.28 -1.92 -33.54
CA ALA A 237 -15.77 -2.84 -32.50
C ALA A 237 -15.49 -4.32 -32.87
N LYS A 238 -15.61 -4.64 -34.17
CA LYS A 238 -15.24 -5.98 -34.67
C LYS A 238 -13.73 -6.23 -34.53
N ALA A 239 -12.89 -5.23 -34.83
CA ALA A 239 -11.44 -5.31 -34.64
C ALA A 239 -11.04 -5.45 -33.16
N GLU A 240 -11.74 -4.78 -32.24
CA GLU A 240 -11.51 -4.91 -30.81
C GLU A 240 -11.85 -6.32 -30.31
N ARG A 241 -12.96 -6.90 -30.73
CA ARG A 241 -13.30 -8.30 -30.40
C ARG A 241 -12.27 -9.29 -30.98
N ALA A 242 -11.86 -9.06 -32.22
CA ALA A 242 -10.80 -9.87 -32.85
C ALA A 242 -9.48 -9.76 -32.09
N HIS A 243 -9.11 -8.56 -31.66
CA HIS A 243 -7.93 -8.34 -30.83
C HIS A 243 -8.00 -9.12 -29.51
N LEU A 244 -9.11 -9.03 -28.77
CA LEU A 244 -9.30 -9.75 -27.50
C LEU A 244 -9.28 -11.28 -27.71
N TYR A 245 -9.92 -11.78 -28.75
CA TYR A 245 -9.90 -13.20 -29.09
C TYR A 245 -8.47 -13.70 -29.39
N LEU A 246 -7.76 -13.04 -30.30
CA LEU A 246 -6.38 -13.40 -30.68
C LEU A 246 -5.42 -13.25 -29.50
N MET A 247 -5.61 -12.25 -28.66
CA MET A 247 -4.85 -12.07 -27.43
C MET A 247 -4.97 -13.28 -26.49
N ASN A 248 -6.18 -13.81 -26.30
CA ASN A 248 -6.40 -15.01 -25.50
C ASN A 248 -5.73 -16.24 -26.10
N ARG A 249 -5.75 -16.37 -27.42
CA ARG A 249 -5.04 -17.45 -28.12
C ARG A 249 -3.53 -17.36 -27.94
N ILE A 250 -2.97 -16.15 -28.05
CA ILE A 250 -1.55 -15.86 -27.81
C ILE A 250 -1.19 -16.20 -26.34
N LYS A 251 -1.97 -15.75 -25.36
CA LYS A 251 -1.75 -16.10 -23.94
C LYS A 251 -1.71 -17.60 -23.71
N SER A 252 -2.63 -18.34 -24.30
CA SER A 252 -2.71 -19.80 -24.13
C SER A 252 -1.46 -20.51 -24.67
N LEU A 253 -0.86 -19.99 -25.74
CA LEU A 253 0.38 -20.51 -26.29
C LEU A 253 1.60 -20.13 -25.44
N LEU A 254 1.62 -18.91 -24.88
CA LEU A 254 2.69 -18.40 -24.03
C LEU A 254 2.76 -19.12 -22.68
N ALA A 255 1.64 -19.56 -22.13
CA ALA A 255 1.60 -20.30 -20.86
C ALA A 255 2.37 -21.63 -20.89
N GLY A 256 2.78 -22.10 -22.07
CA GLY A 256 3.59 -23.30 -22.26
C GLY A 256 5.08 -23.05 -22.58
N VAL A 257 5.51 -21.77 -22.64
CA VAL A 257 6.90 -21.41 -23.01
C VAL A 257 7.67 -20.97 -21.74
N GLU A 258 8.71 -21.72 -21.38
CA GLU A 258 9.64 -21.33 -20.31
C GLU A 258 10.55 -20.19 -20.79
N GLY A 259 10.68 -19.12 -19.98
CA GLY A 259 11.57 -18.00 -20.26
C GLY A 259 10.85 -16.78 -20.84
N GLY A 260 9.91 -16.20 -20.07
CA GLY A 260 9.24 -14.94 -20.42
C GLY A 260 10.24 -13.78 -20.50
N ASN A 261 10.12 -12.95 -21.53
CA ASN A 261 10.78 -11.66 -21.60
C ASN A 261 9.81 -10.55 -21.18
N ASP A 262 10.30 -9.33 -20.95
CA ASP A 262 9.52 -8.15 -20.50
C ASP A 262 8.31 -7.85 -21.42
N GLU A 263 8.40 -8.16 -22.73
CA GLU A 263 7.31 -7.97 -23.70
C GLU A 263 6.14 -8.94 -23.44
N MET A 264 6.44 -10.16 -23.01
CA MET A 264 5.44 -11.17 -22.67
C MET A 264 4.70 -10.82 -21.37
N GLU A 265 5.42 -10.34 -20.36
CA GLU A 265 4.82 -9.85 -19.13
C GLU A 265 3.90 -8.66 -19.40
N LEU A 266 4.33 -7.73 -20.25
CA LEU A 266 3.52 -6.61 -20.70
C LEU A 266 2.25 -7.06 -21.43
N ALA A 267 2.36 -8.08 -22.30
CA ALA A 267 1.24 -8.66 -23.02
C ALA A 267 0.22 -9.29 -22.06
N VAL A 268 0.69 -10.05 -21.07
CA VAL A 268 -0.15 -10.67 -20.03
C VAL A 268 -0.84 -9.58 -19.18
N GLN A 269 -0.13 -8.52 -18.82
CA GLN A 269 -0.68 -7.39 -18.07
C GLN A 269 -1.76 -6.66 -18.86
N GLN A 270 -1.52 -6.35 -20.15
CA GLN A 270 -2.51 -5.66 -21.00
C GLN A 270 -3.78 -6.47 -21.26
N ALA A 271 -3.72 -7.75 -21.04
CA ALA A 271 -4.82 -8.68 -21.23
C ALA A 271 -5.33 -9.27 -19.89
N ALA A 272 -4.87 -8.74 -18.76
CA ALA A 272 -5.43 -9.06 -17.45
C ALA A 272 -6.80 -8.41 -17.29
N ASP A 273 -7.67 -9.08 -16.56
CA ASP A 273 -8.94 -8.49 -16.16
C ASP A 273 -8.70 -7.36 -15.13
N ILE A 274 -9.67 -6.48 -14.96
CA ILE A 274 -9.68 -5.52 -13.87
C ILE A 274 -10.78 -5.97 -12.89
N TYR A 275 -10.38 -6.29 -11.66
CA TYR A 275 -11.30 -6.62 -10.58
C TYR A 275 -11.50 -5.37 -9.72
N HIS A 276 -12.76 -4.89 -9.64
CA HIS A 276 -13.12 -3.70 -8.90
C HIS A 276 -13.48 -4.10 -7.46
N GLY A 277 -12.60 -3.74 -6.52
CA GLY A 277 -12.75 -4.04 -5.10
C GLY A 277 -13.47 -2.93 -4.34
N ASN A 278 -14.32 -3.30 -3.41
CA ASN A 278 -15.08 -2.38 -2.55
C ASN A 278 -14.19 -1.78 -1.45
N PHE A 279 -13.24 -0.98 -1.82
CA PHE A 279 -12.34 -0.25 -0.92
C PHE A 279 -11.81 1.01 -1.60
N SER A 280 -11.23 1.93 -0.83
CA SER A 280 -10.41 3.04 -1.32
C SER A 280 -8.94 2.73 -1.03
N LEU A 281 -8.10 2.76 -2.05
CA LEU A 281 -6.66 2.56 -1.88
C LEU A 281 -6.06 3.68 -1.05
N PHE A 282 -6.50 4.91 -1.26
CA PHE A 282 -6.00 6.08 -0.54
C PHE A 282 -6.35 6.06 0.95
N GLN A 283 -7.51 5.53 1.30
CA GLN A 283 -7.93 5.39 2.70
C GLN A 283 -7.29 4.19 3.39
N SER A 284 -7.21 3.04 2.71
CA SER A 284 -6.84 1.78 3.36
C SER A 284 -5.40 1.34 3.10
N LEU A 285 -4.77 1.78 1.99
CA LEU A 285 -3.44 1.34 1.55
C LEU A 285 -2.62 2.51 0.96
N PRO A 286 -2.52 3.66 1.64
CA PRO A 286 -1.90 4.85 1.07
C PRO A 286 -0.44 4.65 0.66
N ASP A 287 0.33 3.79 1.33
CA ASP A 287 1.73 3.53 1.00
C ASP A 287 1.89 2.77 -0.33
N VAL A 288 0.89 2.04 -0.81
CA VAL A 288 0.92 1.43 -2.14
C VAL A 288 1.03 2.51 -3.21
N TRP A 289 0.25 3.59 -3.07
CA TRP A 289 0.29 4.74 -3.95
C TRP A 289 1.50 5.65 -3.69
N ALA A 290 1.76 5.99 -2.43
CA ALA A 290 2.72 7.03 -2.09
C ALA A 290 4.18 6.61 -2.26
N ILE A 291 4.52 5.34 -2.04
CA ILE A 291 5.90 4.83 -2.00
C ILE A 291 6.08 3.46 -2.66
N ASP A 292 5.15 3.02 -3.49
CA ASP A 292 5.21 1.69 -4.14
C ASP A 292 5.34 0.51 -3.15
N GLN A 293 4.79 0.66 -1.92
CA GLN A 293 4.82 -0.40 -0.91
C GLN A 293 4.09 -1.64 -1.43
N LEU A 294 4.73 -2.79 -1.32
CA LEU A 294 4.12 -4.07 -1.65
C LEU A 294 3.52 -4.71 -0.40
N HIS A 295 2.32 -5.28 -0.57
CA HIS A 295 1.66 -6.10 0.44
C HIS A 295 1.30 -7.46 -0.17
N PRO A 296 1.41 -8.57 0.57
CA PRO A 296 0.87 -9.84 0.12
C PRO A 296 -0.65 -9.75 -0.04
N ILE A 297 -1.17 -10.24 -1.18
CA ILE A 297 -2.59 -10.25 -1.48
C ILE A 297 -2.99 -11.65 -1.92
N ALA A 298 -4.11 -12.15 -1.41
CA ALA A 298 -4.61 -13.45 -1.79
C ALA A 298 -6.15 -13.52 -1.79
N PRO A 299 -6.75 -14.34 -2.66
CA PRO A 299 -8.14 -14.74 -2.52
C PRO A 299 -8.37 -15.48 -1.20
N LEU A 300 -9.50 -15.21 -0.54
CA LEU A 300 -9.90 -15.87 0.70
C LEU A 300 -10.93 -16.99 0.48
N HIS A 301 -11.37 -17.16 -0.75
CA HIS A 301 -12.30 -18.18 -1.19
C HIS A 301 -11.64 -19.17 -2.13
N ARG A 302 -12.25 -20.36 -2.25
CA ARG A 302 -11.86 -21.36 -3.26
C ARG A 302 -10.39 -21.75 -3.20
N LEU A 303 -9.81 -21.78 -1.98
CA LEU A 303 -8.37 -22.00 -1.72
C LEU A 303 -7.84 -23.36 -2.21
N ARG A 304 -8.72 -24.32 -2.56
CA ARG A 304 -8.36 -25.63 -3.12
C ARG A 304 -8.50 -25.68 -4.64
N GLU A 305 -8.98 -24.62 -5.24
CA GLU A 305 -9.16 -24.52 -6.68
C GLU A 305 -7.99 -23.76 -7.30
N LYS A 306 -7.58 -24.18 -8.49
CA LYS A 306 -6.54 -23.46 -9.23
C LYS A 306 -7.15 -22.19 -9.83
N PRO A 307 -6.59 -21.00 -9.54
CA PRO A 307 -7.00 -19.78 -10.21
C PRO A 307 -6.86 -19.89 -11.73
N THR A 308 -7.88 -19.46 -12.45
CA THR A 308 -7.93 -19.56 -13.92
C THR A 308 -7.81 -18.22 -14.63
N ARG A 309 -7.88 -17.12 -13.86
CA ARG A 309 -7.82 -15.74 -14.36
C ARG A 309 -6.59 -15.02 -13.81
N ARG A 310 -6.24 -13.92 -14.46
CA ARG A 310 -5.22 -12.98 -13.99
C ARG A 310 -5.84 -11.58 -13.95
N ALA A 311 -5.69 -10.87 -12.85
CA ALA A 311 -6.29 -9.56 -12.68
C ALA A 311 -5.32 -8.52 -12.13
N VAL A 312 -5.61 -7.27 -12.44
CA VAL A 312 -5.21 -6.08 -11.72
C VAL A 312 -6.37 -5.70 -10.81
N ILE A 313 -6.10 -5.20 -9.63
CA ILE A 313 -7.12 -4.75 -8.68
C ILE A 313 -7.28 -3.23 -8.81
N SER A 314 -8.50 -2.77 -9.03
CA SER A 314 -8.87 -1.36 -8.98
C SER A 314 -9.73 -1.11 -7.75
N ASP A 315 -9.54 0.01 -7.10
CA ASP A 315 -10.46 0.47 -6.06
C ASP A 315 -11.73 1.10 -6.70
N ILE A 316 -12.61 1.65 -5.86
CA ILE A 316 -13.84 2.31 -6.32
C ILE A 316 -13.70 3.83 -6.47
N THR A 317 -12.52 4.39 -6.30
CA THR A 317 -12.29 5.83 -6.55
C THR A 317 -12.22 6.11 -8.04
N CYS A 318 -12.37 7.37 -8.44
CA CYS A 318 -12.24 7.77 -9.84
C CYS A 318 -10.79 8.04 -10.27
N ASP A 319 -9.84 7.92 -9.35
CA ASP A 319 -8.43 8.19 -9.64
C ASP A 319 -7.76 6.97 -10.30
N SER A 320 -6.98 7.23 -11.36
CA SER A 320 -6.24 6.18 -12.07
C SER A 320 -5.14 5.54 -11.23
N ASP A 321 -4.72 6.17 -10.13
CA ASP A 321 -3.75 5.65 -9.17
C ASP A 321 -4.41 4.75 -8.12
N GLY A 322 -5.75 4.69 -8.05
CA GLY A 322 -6.53 3.78 -7.19
C GLY A 322 -6.47 2.33 -7.67
N LYS A 323 -5.27 1.78 -7.84
CA LYS A 323 -5.06 0.41 -8.35
C LYS A 323 -3.87 -0.28 -7.69
N ILE A 324 -3.95 -1.60 -7.66
CA ILE A 324 -2.82 -2.47 -7.32
C ILE A 324 -2.48 -3.28 -8.58
N ASP A 325 -1.30 -3.04 -9.15
CA ASP A 325 -0.80 -3.67 -10.38
C ASP A 325 0.59 -4.30 -10.20
N ARG A 326 1.01 -4.51 -8.93
CA ARG A 326 2.22 -5.21 -8.53
C ARG A 326 1.89 -6.13 -7.36
N PHE A 327 2.18 -7.41 -7.50
CA PHE A 327 1.77 -8.45 -6.57
C PHE A 327 2.95 -9.32 -6.14
N VAL A 328 3.00 -9.65 -4.86
CA VAL A 328 3.98 -10.60 -4.31
C VAL A 328 3.51 -12.01 -4.62
N LEU A 329 4.29 -12.76 -5.35
CA LEU A 329 4.08 -14.19 -5.63
C LEU A 329 5.31 -14.98 -5.21
N GLY A 330 5.19 -16.30 -5.15
CA GLY A 330 6.28 -17.17 -4.65
C GLY A 330 7.58 -17.12 -5.47
N ASP A 331 7.52 -16.60 -6.69
CA ASP A 331 8.63 -16.44 -7.63
C ASP A 331 9.08 -14.96 -7.80
N GLY A 332 8.58 -14.07 -6.95
CA GLY A 332 8.93 -12.64 -6.95
C GLY A 332 7.73 -11.72 -7.13
N VAL A 333 7.95 -10.56 -7.78
CA VAL A 333 6.92 -9.55 -8.04
C VAL A 333 6.30 -9.74 -9.42
N SER A 334 4.99 -9.92 -9.46
CA SER A 334 4.20 -10.05 -10.70
C SER A 334 3.37 -8.79 -10.96
N LYS A 335 3.07 -8.53 -12.22
CA LYS A 335 2.19 -7.45 -12.67
C LYS A 335 0.69 -7.79 -12.55
N THR A 336 0.35 -9.02 -12.25
CA THR A 336 -1.04 -9.49 -12.15
C THR A 336 -1.18 -10.54 -11.06
N LEU A 337 -2.34 -10.54 -10.39
CA LEU A 337 -2.71 -11.52 -9.37
C LEU A 337 -3.44 -12.72 -10.01
N PRO A 338 -3.08 -13.97 -9.70
CA PRO A 338 -3.92 -15.12 -10.01
C PRO A 338 -5.21 -15.09 -9.21
N VAL A 339 -6.36 -15.12 -9.89
CA VAL A 339 -7.69 -15.06 -9.27
C VAL A 339 -8.63 -16.07 -9.91
N HIS A 340 -9.76 -16.36 -9.23
CA HIS A 340 -10.81 -17.21 -9.76
C HIS A 340 -11.80 -16.39 -10.57
N GLU A 341 -12.47 -16.98 -11.53
CA GLU A 341 -13.56 -16.35 -12.24
C GLU A 341 -14.70 -16.00 -11.26
N LEU A 342 -15.24 -14.78 -11.38
CA LEU A 342 -16.36 -14.35 -10.53
C LEU A 342 -17.64 -15.09 -10.92
N GLU A 343 -18.38 -15.52 -9.90
CA GLU A 343 -19.69 -16.16 -10.02
C GLU A 343 -20.77 -15.14 -9.60
N ALA A 344 -21.82 -14.99 -10.42
CA ALA A 344 -22.84 -13.97 -10.20
C ALA A 344 -23.63 -14.10 -8.88
N THR A 345 -23.54 -15.25 -8.22
CA THR A 345 -24.32 -15.55 -7.01
C THR A 345 -23.49 -15.67 -5.74
N CYS A 346 -22.17 -15.45 -5.83
CA CYS A 346 -21.25 -15.64 -4.70
C CYS A 346 -20.32 -14.44 -4.58
N ASP A 347 -20.20 -13.93 -3.38
CA ASP A 347 -19.21 -12.93 -3.03
C ASP A 347 -17.80 -13.48 -3.22
N TYR A 348 -16.89 -12.61 -3.61
CA TYR A 348 -15.48 -12.96 -3.79
C TYR A 348 -14.59 -11.99 -3.02
N TYR A 349 -14.06 -12.43 -1.89
CA TYR A 349 -13.23 -11.61 -1.02
C TYR A 349 -11.74 -11.81 -1.30
N LEU A 350 -11.02 -10.70 -1.31
CA LEU A 350 -9.57 -10.63 -1.30
C LEU A 350 -9.09 -10.10 0.06
N GLY A 351 -7.96 -10.63 0.52
CA GLY A 351 -7.27 -10.16 1.71
C GLY A 351 -5.93 -9.53 1.35
N VAL A 352 -5.66 -8.35 1.91
CA VAL A 352 -4.34 -7.68 1.85
C VAL A 352 -3.72 -7.78 3.23
N PHE A 353 -2.53 -8.39 3.31
CA PHE A 353 -1.87 -8.70 4.57
C PHE A 353 -0.80 -7.68 4.94
N PHE A 354 -0.40 -7.64 6.21
CA PHE A 354 0.69 -6.82 6.77
C PHE A 354 0.43 -5.31 6.65
N ILE A 355 -0.79 -4.89 6.89
CA ILE A 355 -1.20 -3.48 6.78
C ILE A 355 -1.24 -2.74 8.14
N GLY A 356 -0.89 -3.40 9.26
CA GLY A 356 -0.99 -2.81 10.60
C GLY A 356 -0.07 -1.62 10.87
N ALA A 357 0.94 -1.39 10.00
CA ALA A 357 1.87 -0.28 10.15
C ALA A 357 1.49 0.86 9.19
N TYR A 358 1.14 2.02 9.75
CA TYR A 358 0.91 3.31 9.08
C TYR A 358 -0.34 3.43 8.20
N GLN A 359 -0.87 2.35 7.62
CA GLN A 359 -1.87 2.45 6.56
C GLN A 359 -3.13 3.20 7.04
N GLU A 360 -3.75 2.77 8.11
CA GLU A 360 -4.94 3.41 8.67
C GLU A 360 -4.68 4.87 9.09
N THR A 361 -3.55 5.13 9.74
CA THR A 361 -3.25 6.48 10.27
C THR A 361 -2.82 7.49 9.22
N LEU A 362 -2.43 7.06 8.02
CA LEU A 362 -2.07 7.90 6.88
C LEU A 362 -3.16 7.93 5.81
N GLY A 363 -4.29 7.29 6.06
CA GLY A 363 -5.43 7.27 5.13
C GLY A 363 -5.91 8.68 4.75
N ASP A 364 -6.39 8.82 3.52
CA ASP A 364 -6.92 10.08 2.96
C ASP A 364 -8.35 9.87 2.43
N LEU A 365 -9.23 10.82 2.74
CA LEU A 365 -10.64 10.86 2.34
C LEU A 365 -10.85 11.13 0.84
N HIS A 366 -9.98 10.61 -0.02
CA HIS A 366 -10.09 10.79 -1.47
C HIS A 366 -11.46 10.30 -1.97
N ASN A 367 -12.16 11.13 -2.76
CA ASN A 367 -13.54 10.93 -3.19
C ASN A 367 -14.56 10.77 -2.04
N LEU A 368 -14.23 11.22 -0.84
CA LEU A 368 -15.08 11.15 0.35
C LEU A 368 -15.41 9.71 0.78
N PHE A 369 -14.52 8.76 0.53
CA PHE A 369 -14.56 7.46 1.19
C PHE A 369 -13.91 7.58 2.57
N GLY A 370 -14.67 7.23 3.60
CA GLY A 370 -14.22 7.31 4.99
C GLY A 370 -13.55 6.04 5.49
N ASP A 371 -13.39 5.93 6.80
CA ASP A 371 -12.84 4.77 7.46
C ASP A 371 -13.69 3.52 7.19
N THR A 372 -13.03 2.36 7.07
CA THR A 372 -13.71 1.08 6.89
C THR A 372 -14.17 0.51 8.23
N ASN A 373 -15.15 -0.40 8.21
CA ASN A 373 -15.50 -1.20 9.37
C ASN A 373 -14.28 -1.97 9.88
N VAL A 374 -14.06 -1.98 11.19
CA VAL A 374 -12.94 -2.67 11.84
C VAL A 374 -13.47 -3.70 12.82
N VAL A 375 -12.89 -4.89 12.78
CA VAL A 375 -13.16 -5.96 13.74
C VAL A 375 -11.86 -6.47 14.33
N THR A 376 -11.82 -6.55 15.67
CA THR A 376 -10.68 -7.16 16.37
C THR A 376 -10.96 -8.64 16.60
N VAL A 377 -10.02 -9.47 16.16
CA VAL A 377 -10.13 -10.94 16.25
C VAL A 377 -9.06 -11.47 17.18
N GLU A 378 -9.46 -12.23 18.18
CA GLU A 378 -8.54 -12.98 19.05
C GLU A 378 -8.56 -14.46 18.70
N LEU A 379 -7.35 -15.03 18.46
CA LEU A 379 -7.18 -16.46 18.21
C LEU A 379 -6.92 -17.17 19.53
N GLN A 380 -7.70 -18.20 19.81
CA GLN A 380 -7.55 -19.05 20.99
C GLN A 380 -6.58 -20.20 20.70
N ASP A 381 -5.95 -20.76 21.74
CA ASP A 381 -4.97 -21.85 21.63
C ASP A 381 -5.55 -23.12 20.97
N ASP A 382 -6.87 -23.31 21.02
CA ASP A 382 -7.56 -24.45 20.39
C ASP A 382 -7.95 -24.20 18.93
N GLY A 383 -7.54 -23.07 18.35
CA GLY A 383 -7.80 -22.68 16.95
C GLY A 383 -9.19 -22.05 16.72
N ARG A 384 -9.97 -21.79 17.77
CA ARG A 384 -11.18 -20.97 17.68
C ARG A 384 -10.79 -19.49 17.64
N PHE A 385 -11.68 -18.64 17.16
CA PHE A 385 -11.53 -17.19 17.20
C PHE A 385 -12.73 -16.54 17.91
N GLU A 386 -12.48 -15.40 18.50
CA GLU A 386 -13.50 -14.55 19.11
C GLU A 386 -13.42 -13.14 18.51
N LEU A 387 -14.58 -12.52 18.25
CA LEU A 387 -14.68 -11.13 17.84
C LEU A 387 -14.73 -10.29 19.12
N MET A 388 -13.66 -9.53 19.37
CA MET A 388 -13.50 -8.80 20.63
C MET A 388 -14.07 -7.39 20.59
N HIS A 389 -13.98 -6.75 19.45
CA HIS A 389 -14.43 -5.38 19.26
C HIS A 389 -14.82 -5.18 17.81
N GLU A 390 -15.94 -4.51 17.62
CA GLU A 390 -16.45 -4.08 16.32
C GLU A 390 -16.57 -2.57 16.33
N GLN A 391 -16.02 -1.91 15.32
CA GLN A 391 -16.13 -0.47 15.11
C GLN A 391 -16.70 -0.25 13.71
N GLU A 392 -17.83 0.45 13.65
CA GLU A 392 -18.41 0.88 12.38
C GLU A 392 -17.51 1.92 11.72
N GLY A 393 -17.40 1.87 10.40
CA GLY A 393 -16.71 2.86 9.61
C GLY A 393 -17.54 4.13 9.42
N ASP A 394 -16.97 5.11 8.73
CA ASP A 394 -17.59 6.42 8.57
C ASP A 394 -18.87 6.38 7.74
N THR A 395 -19.87 7.08 8.22
CA THR A 395 -21.08 7.40 7.47
C THR A 395 -20.87 8.56 6.50
N VAL A 396 -21.72 8.69 5.49
CA VAL A 396 -21.72 9.85 4.58
C VAL A 396 -21.86 11.17 5.36
N ALA A 397 -22.66 11.19 6.46
CA ALA A 397 -22.81 12.36 7.30
C ALA A 397 -21.50 12.79 8.00
N GLU A 398 -20.73 11.82 8.48
CA GLU A 398 -19.46 12.07 9.15
C GLU A 398 -18.43 12.62 8.18
N VAL A 399 -18.26 11.99 7.03
CA VAL A 399 -17.34 12.44 5.98
C VAL A 399 -17.73 13.84 5.45
N LEU A 400 -19.00 14.11 5.25
CA LEU A 400 -19.49 15.45 4.88
C LEU A 400 -19.12 16.51 5.96
N THR A 401 -19.18 16.13 7.22
CA THR A 401 -18.81 17.02 8.32
C THR A 401 -17.31 17.33 8.31
N TYR A 402 -16.46 16.38 7.97
CA TYR A 402 -15.01 16.59 7.79
C TYR A 402 -14.70 17.66 6.75
N VAL A 403 -15.47 17.71 5.66
CA VAL A 403 -15.30 18.70 4.59
C VAL A 403 -16.23 19.93 4.77
N GLU A 404 -16.63 20.21 6.00
CA GLU A 404 -17.35 21.41 6.43
C GLU A 404 -18.79 21.56 5.89
N TYR A 405 -19.42 20.47 5.44
CA TYR A 405 -20.86 20.45 5.18
C TYR A 405 -21.63 20.14 6.45
N GLU A 406 -22.81 20.73 6.59
CA GLU A 406 -23.77 20.41 7.65
C GLU A 406 -24.83 19.43 7.13
N PRO A 407 -24.80 18.14 7.46
CA PRO A 407 -25.77 17.14 6.95
C PRO A 407 -27.23 17.52 7.20
N ARG A 408 -27.51 18.18 8.33
CA ARG A 408 -28.87 18.67 8.65
C ARG A 408 -29.38 19.68 7.63
N ARG A 409 -28.54 20.60 7.14
CA ARG A 409 -28.93 21.55 6.11
C ARG A 409 -29.24 20.89 4.77
N LEU A 410 -28.50 19.83 4.43
CA LEU A 410 -28.78 19.05 3.23
C LEU A 410 -30.14 18.35 3.33
N VAL A 411 -30.45 17.72 4.48
CA VAL A 411 -31.73 17.11 4.73
C VAL A 411 -32.88 18.14 4.70
N ASP A 412 -32.71 19.32 5.30
CA ASP A 412 -33.73 20.35 5.30
C ASP A 412 -33.92 20.97 3.93
N GLY A 413 -32.83 21.15 3.16
CA GLY A 413 -32.90 21.55 1.74
C GLY A 413 -33.68 20.55 0.90
N PHE A 414 -33.39 19.25 1.06
CA PHE A 414 -34.11 18.17 0.35
C PHE A 414 -35.59 18.14 0.71
N LYS A 415 -35.94 18.26 2.02
CA LYS A 415 -37.34 18.39 2.45
C LYS A 415 -38.05 19.55 1.74
N ALA A 416 -37.42 20.74 1.66
CA ALA A 416 -38.01 21.87 0.99
C ALA A 416 -38.24 21.64 -0.52
N ILE A 417 -37.36 20.88 -1.17
CA ILE A 417 -37.53 20.46 -2.58
C ILE A 417 -38.72 19.52 -2.72
N VAL A 418 -38.80 18.49 -1.87
CA VAL A 418 -39.92 17.52 -1.89
C VAL A 418 -41.26 18.20 -1.60
N GLU A 419 -41.33 19.11 -0.62
CA GLU A 419 -42.54 19.90 -0.32
C GLU A 419 -43.00 20.72 -1.53
N ARG A 420 -42.08 21.35 -2.22
CA ARG A 420 -42.37 22.13 -3.46
C ARG A 420 -42.90 21.18 -4.55
N ALA A 421 -42.27 20.05 -4.78
CA ALA A 421 -42.68 19.08 -5.79
C ALA A 421 -44.07 18.50 -5.51
N VAL A 422 -44.43 18.31 -4.24
CA VAL A 422 -45.78 17.92 -3.84
C VAL A 422 -46.79 19.05 -4.12
N HIS A 423 -46.46 20.31 -3.83
CA HIS A 423 -47.29 21.45 -4.10
C HIS A 423 -47.53 21.64 -5.60
N GLU A 424 -46.53 21.41 -6.41
CA GLU A 424 -46.60 21.49 -7.89
C GLU A 424 -47.27 20.25 -8.54
N GLY A 425 -47.62 19.24 -7.74
CA GLY A 425 -48.24 18.01 -8.20
C GLY A 425 -47.28 17.02 -8.92
N ALA A 426 -45.98 17.24 -8.84
CA ALA A 426 -44.98 16.36 -9.43
C ALA A 426 -44.76 15.08 -8.61
N ILE A 427 -45.03 15.12 -7.31
CA ILE A 427 -44.94 14.01 -6.38
C ILE A 427 -46.28 13.86 -5.64
N ALA A 428 -46.77 12.62 -5.45
CA ALA A 428 -47.94 12.38 -4.66
C ALA A 428 -47.70 12.62 -3.13
N PRO A 429 -48.63 13.25 -2.42
CA PRO A 429 -48.44 13.51 -0.98
C PRO A 429 -48.08 12.31 -0.13
N ARG A 430 -48.54 11.12 -0.52
CA ARG A 430 -48.26 9.83 0.16
C ARG A 430 -46.79 9.42 0.06
N ASP A 431 -46.09 9.77 -1.02
CA ASP A 431 -44.72 9.34 -1.31
C ASP A 431 -43.69 10.26 -0.62
N ARG A 432 -44.13 11.45 -0.12
CA ARG A 432 -43.32 12.47 0.52
C ARG A 432 -42.45 11.91 1.66
N ARG A 433 -43.05 11.12 2.55
CA ARG A 433 -42.36 10.61 3.75
C ARG A 433 -41.30 9.62 3.35
N GLU A 434 -41.63 8.70 2.48
CA GLU A 434 -40.70 7.66 1.97
C GLU A 434 -39.44 8.31 1.33
N MET A 435 -39.62 9.33 0.47
CA MET A 435 -38.51 10.04 -0.15
C MET A 435 -37.59 10.73 0.87
N ILE A 436 -38.17 11.39 1.89
CA ILE A 436 -37.38 12.09 2.91
C ILE A 436 -36.64 11.07 3.79
N ASP A 437 -37.25 9.97 4.14
CA ASP A 437 -36.63 8.94 4.97
C ASP A 437 -35.53 8.22 4.18
N ALA A 438 -35.74 7.86 2.91
CA ALA A 438 -34.70 7.30 2.03
C ALA A 438 -33.49 8.23 1.88
N PHE A 439 -33.69 9.55 1.78
CA PHE A 439 -32.58 10.50 1.73
C PHE A 439 -31.79 10.57 3.04
N LYS A 440 -32.49 10.50 4.20
CA LYS A 440 -31.82 10.46 5.51
C LYS A 440 -31.03 9.16 5.68
N ASP A 441 -31.60 8.04 5.27
CA ASP A 441 -30.96 6.73 5.35
C ASP A 441 -29.67 6.75 4.47
N SER A 442 -29.73 7.33 3.27
CA SER A 442 -28.54 7.50 2.41
C SER A 442 -27.45 8.36 3.06
N ILE A 443 -27.82 9.45 3.76
CA ILE A 443 -26.82 10.31 4.45
C ILE A 443 -26.23 9.60 5.67
N ASN A 444 -26.97 8.75 6.35
CA ASN A 444 -26.51 7.99 7.50
C ASN A 444 -25.93 6.61 7.11
N GLY A 445 -25.93 6.27 5.85
CA GLY A 445 -25.36 5.03 5.34
C GLY A 445 -23.83 5.07 5.30
N TYR A 446 -23.25 3.90 5.19
CA TYR A 446 -21.81 3.68 5.03
C TYR A 446 -21.29 4.28 3.72
N THR A 447 -20.00 4.65 3.67
CA THR A 447 -19.44 5.27 2.46
C THR A 447 -19.07 4.28 1.35
N TYR A 448 -19.07 2.98 1.65
CA TYR A 448 -18.83 1.90 0.69
C TYR A 448 -20.12 1.16 0.35
N PHE A 449 -20.08 0.27 -0.64
CA PHE A 449 -21.25 -0.52 -1.00
C PHE A 449 -21.58 -1.54 0.09
N GLU A 450 -22.85 -1.58 0.51
CA GLU A 450 -23.42 -2.60 1.37
C GLU A 450 -24.32 -3.52 0.52
N HIS A 451 -24.39 -4.81 0.90
CA HIS A 451 -25.20 -5.84 0.21
C HIS A 451 -26.61 -5.94 0.78
#